data_2bf9006a6a8c37f5c54b88bf11772b9e
#
_entry.id   2bf9006a6a8c37f5c54b88bf11772b9e
#
_cell.length_a   1.000
_cell.length_b   1.000
_cell.length_c   1.000
_cell.angle_alpha   90.00
_cell.angle_beta   90.00
_cell.angle_gamma   90.00
#
_symmetry.space_group_name_H-M   'P 1'
#
loop_
_entity.id
_entity.type
_entity.pdbx_description
1 polymer ?
#
loop_
_entity_poly.entity_id
_entity_poly.type
_entity_poly.pdbx_seq_one_letter_code
_entity_poly.pdbx_strand_id
1 'polypeptide(L)'
;FCSQHTMYGRKVRNHTIERVIEEIRVIVEENGIRHLIIMDDTLTVNKKRMMKLCEAIKKSGLKFTWEGWTHAATVDEEVLQTMKEVGLIRLSFGIESGDPEILKSIKKGATLNHIKNAYRIARKVGLETRGSAIIGHPNETKASAWRTLKFIRSLKDCQQMFLNVATPYPGTELYDAAVNGTGGMRLLKTDYSEYKRYGDPVISVNDLSPRDLKKLQMIGLIMFYMTPYRFWYNIFRRSTLKAGVVNVYAFGISILRTFFHFEKGDRSRDNVPHFSGGTF
;
A
#
# COMPACT_ATOMS: atom_id res chain seq x y z
N PHE A 1 5.43 6.05 -13.41
CA PHE A 1 4.87 4.72 -13.35
C PHE A 1 3.38 4.70 -12.90
N CYS A 2 2.92 5.74 -12.17
CA CYS A 2 1.58 5.81 -11.60
C CYS A 2 0.55 6.23 -12.66
N SER A 3 -0.61 5.54 -12.72
CA SER A 3 -1.73 5.87 -13.62
C SER A 3 -2.49 7.14 -13.21
N GLN A 4 -2.35 7.63 -11.99
CA GLN A 4 -3.04 8.82 -11.49
C GLN A 4 -2.76 10.06 -12.35
N HIS A 5 -1.51 10.24 -12.79
CA HIS A 5 -1.17 11.37 -13.67
C HIS A 5 -1.86 11.32 -15.03
N THR A 6 -2.09 10.12 -15.55
CA THR A 6 -2.81 9.92 -16.80
C THR A 6 -4.31 10.19 -16.65
N MET A 7 -4.89 9.76 -15.52
CA MET A 7 -6.32 9.89 -15.27
C MET A 7 -6.73 11.29 -14.77
N TYR A 8 -5.96 11.88 -13.87
CA TYR A 8 -6.33 13.12 -13.17
C TYR A 8 -5.43 14.31 -13.45
N GLY A 9 -4.35 14.11 -14.21
CA GLY A 9 -3.33 15.13 -14.46
C GLY A 9 -2.43 15.39 -13.25
N ARG A 10 -1.63 16.48 -13.34
CA ARG A 10 -0.65 16.84 -12.29
C ARG A 10 -1.11 17.98 -11.39
N LYS A 11 -2.25 18.60 -11.70
CA LYS A 11 -2.76 19.74 -10.93
C LYS A 11 -3.53 19.26 -9.71
N VAL A 12 -3.11 19.69 -8.54
CA VAL A 12 -3.84 19.44 -7.30
C VAL A 12 -5.14 20.24 -7.31
N ARG A 13 -6.26 19.56 -7.14
CA ARG A 13 -7.60 20.16 -6.98
C ARG A 13 -8.07 19.86 -5.56
N ASN A 14 -8.55 20.90 -4.88
CA ASN A 14 -9.02 20.76 -3.52
C ASN A 14 -10.45 21.29 -3.42
N HIS A 15 -11.32 20.60 -2.70
CA HIS A 15 -12.54 21.18 -2.17
C HIS A 15 -12.21 22.26 -1.13
N THR A 16 -13.13 23.17 -0.85
CA THR A 16 -12.95 24.07 0.30
C THR A 16 -12.97 23.28 1.60
N ILE A 17 -12.38 23.81 2.67
CA ILE A 17 -12.35 23.13 3.97
C ILE A 17 -13.78 22.99 4.51
N GLU A 18 -14.60 24.00 4.33
CA GLU A 18 -16.01 24.04 4.73
C GLU A 18 -16.78 22.89 4.06
N ARG A 19 -16.58 22.69 2.75
CA ARG A 19 -17.19 21.57 2.03
C ARG A 19 -16.77 20.21 2.57
N VAL A 20 -15.48 20.04 2.88
CA VAL A 20 -14.97 18.78 3.46
C VAL A 20 -15.60 18.52 4.84
N ILE A 21 -15.72 19.55 5.69
CA ILE A 21 -16.35 19.42 7.01
C ILE A 21 -17.82 19.06 6.88
N GLU A 22 -18.52 19.65 5.92
CA GLU A 22 -19.94 19.32 5.67
C GLU A 22 -20.13 17.88 5.23
N GLU A 23 -19.31 17.40 4.30
CA GLU A 23 -19.33 15.98 3.88
C GLU A 23 -19.04 15.03 5.06
N ILE A 24 -18.05 15.36 5.89
CA ILE A 24 -17.75 14.56 7.09
C ILE A 24 -18.93 14.59 8.06
N ARG A 25 -19.61 15.73 8.24
CA ARG A 25 -20.78 15.87 9.09
C ARG A 25 -21.91 14.94 8.66
N VAL A 26 -22.27 14.96 7.38
CA VAL A 26 -23.29 14.08 6.81
C VAL A 26 -22.93 12.61 7.07
N ILE A 27 -21.68 12.22 6.85
CA ILE A 27 -21.22 10.83 7.04
C ILE A 27 -21.29 10.43 8.53
N VAL A 28 -20.85 11.31 9.42
CA VAL A 28 -20.70 11.00 10.85
C VAL A 28 -22.02 11.15 11.62
N GLU A 29 -22.76 12.24 11.41
CA GLU A 29 -23.97 12.56 12.17
C GLU A 29 -25.22 11.93 11.56
N GLU A 30 -25.41 12.05 10.24
CA GLU A 30 -26.62 11.54 9.59
C GLU A 30 -26.55 10.04 9.30
N ASN A 31 -25.37 9.52 8.89
CA ASN A 31 -25.19 8.10 8.57
C ASN A 31 -24.59 7.28 9.72
N GLY A 32 -24.21 7.89 10.83
CA GLY A 32 -23.69 7.20 12.03
C GLY A 32 -22.32 6.56 11.86
N ILE A 33 -21.58 6.85 10.79
CA ILE A 33 -20.26 6.24 10.50
C ILE A 33 -19.21 6.88 11.40
N ARG A 34 -18.39 6.05 12.05
CA ARG A 34 -17.37 6.48 13.04
C ARG A 34 -15.93 6.27 12.56
N HIS A 35 -15.72 5.65 11.41
CA HIS A 35 -14.40 5.45 10.84
C HIS A 35 -14.39 5.77 9.35
N LEU A 36 -13.46 6.64 8.92
CA LEU A 36 -13.35 7.11 7.55
C LEU A 36 -12.02 6.68 6.93
N ILE A 37 -12.06 6.37 5.65
CA ILE A 37 -10.85 6.19 4.84
C ILE A 37 -10.77 7.36 3.85
N ILE A 38 -9.82 8.27 4.06
CA ILE A 38 -9.61 9.40 3.16
C ILE A 38 -8.72 8.93 2.00
N MET A 39 -9.28 8.95 0.80
CA MET A 39 -8.66 8.39 -0.40
C MET A 39 -7.82 9.40 -1.20
N ASP A 40 -7.30 10.43 -0.55
CA ASP A 40 -6.36 11.36 -1.18
C ASP A 40 -5.03 10.66 -1.49
N ASP A 41 -4.43 10.98 -2.64
CA ASP A 41 -3.14 10.40 -3.07
C ASP A 41 -1.98 10.77 -2.13
N THR A 42 -2.03 11.99 -1.57
CA THR A 42 -0.98 12.49 -0.65
C THR A 42 -1.56 13.53 0.31
N LEU A 43 -2.03 13.08 1.46
CA LEU A 43 -2.66 13.94 2.48
C LEU A 43 -1.77 15.11 2.93
N THR A 44 -0.45 14.87 3.05
CA THR A 44 0.50 15.86 3.58
C THR A 44 1.20 16.69 2.50
N VAL A 45 0.73 16.66 1.24
CA VAL A 45 1.33 17.42 0.13
C VAL A 45 1.33 18.93 0.39
N ASN A 46 0.32 19.43 1.09
CA ASN A 46 0.22 20.83 1.51
C ASN A 46 0.03 20.91 3.02
N LYS A 47 1.14 21.11 3.74
CA LYS A 47 1.18 21.22 5.20
C LYS A 47 0.19 22.27 5.72
N LYS A 48 0.22 23.49 5.15
CA LYS A 48 -0.65 24.60 5.62
C LYS A 48 -2.13 24.27 5.50
N ARG A 49 -2.53 23.61 4.39
CA ARG A 49 -3.91 23.18 4.19
C ARG A 49 -4.29 22.09 5.19
N MET A 50 -3.43 21.08 5.39
CA MET A 50 -3.71 20.01 6.34
C MET A 50 -3.88 20.53 7.77
N MET A 51 -3.03 21.46 8.20
CA MET A 51 -3.18 22.11 9.51
C MET A 51 -4.51 22.85 9.66
N LYS A 52 -4.93 23.61 8.64
CA LYS A 52 -6.25 24.27 8.62
C LYS A 52 -7.42 23.28 8.65
N LEU A 53 -7.31 22.15 7.93
CA LEU A 53 -8.33 21.10 7.96
C LEU A 53 -8.44 20.49 9.36
N CYS A 54 -7.32 20.17 10.00
CA CYS A 54 -7.31 19.65 11.37
C CYS A 54 -7.94 20.65 12.37
N GLU A 55 -7.64 21.94 12.23
CA GLU A 55 -8.26 22.97 13.04
C GLU A 55 -9.79 23.02 12.84
N ALA A 56 -10.26 22.94 11.59
CA ALA A 56 -11.67 22.91 11.27
C ALA A 56 -12.36 21.66 11.83
N ILE A 57 -11.74 20.48 11.73
CA ILE A 57 -12.26 19.24 12.35
C ILE A 57 -12.36 19.41 13.88
N LYS A 58 -11.36 19.98 14.52
CA LYS A 58 -11.37 20.25 15.97
C LYS A 58 -12.50 21.20 16.35
N LYS A 59 -12.70 22.30 15.60
CA LYS A 59 -13.78 23.28 15.81
C LYS A 59 -15.17 22.72 15.57
N SER A 60 -15.32 21.77 14.62
CA SER A 60 -16.62 21.17 14.31
C SER A 60 -17.16 20.28 15.43
N GLY A 61 -16.32 19.82 16.35
CA GLY A 61 -16.71 18.90 17.43
C GLY A 61 -17.02 17.46 16.99
N LEU A 62 -16.92 17.15 15.69
CA LEU A 62 -17.21 15.84 15.13
C LEU A 62 -16.27 14.77 15.72
N LYS A 63 -16.84 13.62 16.11
CA LYS A 63 -16.10 12.50 16.73
C LYS A 63 -16.06 11.31 15.81
N PHE A 64 -14.90 11.08 15.19
CA PHE A 64 -14.63 9.96 14.29
C PHE A 64 -13.14 9.63 14.28
N THR A 65 -12.79 8.46 13.80
CA THR A 65 -11.42 8.09 13.50
C THR A 65 -11.21 8.02 12.00
N TRP A 66 -9.98 8.16 11.55
CA TRP A 66 -9.71 8.11 10.12
C TRP A 66 -8.31 7.56 9.79
N GLU A 67 -8.16 7.14 8.55
CA GLU A 67 -6.90 6.71 7.97
C GLU A 67 -6.75 7.25 6.54
N GLY A 68 -5.53 7.23 6.01
CA GLY A 68 -5.29 7.64 4.63
C GLY A 68 -3.87 7.37 4.16
N TRP A 69 -3.54 7.96 3.01
CA TRP A 69 -2.26 7.75 2.33
C TRP A 69 -1.43 9.03 2.27
N THR A 70 -0.11 8.86 2.30
CA THR A 70 0.78 9.99 2.09
C THR A 70 2.13 9.56 1.51
N HIS A 71 2.89 10.54 1.04
CA HIS A 71 4.21 10.33 0.50
C HIS A 71 5.27 10.47 1.62
N ALA A 72 6.22 9.54 1.71
CA ALA A 72 7.19 9.51 2.81
C ALA A 72 8.08 10.77 2.93
N ALA A 73 8.31 11.49 1.82
CA ALA A 73 9.10 12.72 1.83
C ALA A 73 8.34 13.96 2.28
N THR A 74 7.00 13.89 2.45
CA THR A 74 6.17 15.04 2.85
C THR A 74 5.75 15.00 4.32
N VAL A 75 6.27 14.04 5.09
CA VAL A 75 5.91 13.82 6.49
C VAL A 75 6.77 14.66 7.41
N ASP A 76 6.14 15.35 8.35
CA ASP A 76 6.82 15.91 9.52
C ASP A 76 6.04 15.59 10.81
N GLU A 77 6.71 15.73 11.95
CA GLU A 77 6.18 15.32 13.25
C GLU A 77 5.00 16.19 13.70
N GLU A 78 5.09 17.51 13.49
CA GLU A 78 4.06 18.47 13.89
C GLU A 78 2.73 18.18 13.17
N VAL A 79 2.81 17.97 11.86
CA VAL A 79 1.62 17.64 11.06
C VAL A 79 0.99 16.32 11.52
N LEU A 80 1.79 15.27 11.71
CA LEU A 80 1.24 13.98 12.14
C LEU A 80 0.66 14.04 13.55
N GLN A 81 1.27 14.81 14.46
CA GLN A 81 0.74 15.01 15.79
C GLN A 81 -0.63 15.71 15.73
N THR A 82 -0.74 16.79 14.96
CA THR A 82 -2.00 17.53 14.78
C THR A 82 -3.08 16.66 14.13
N MET A 83 -2.74 15.86 13.10
CA MET A 83 -3.67 14.94 12.47
C MET A 83 -4.16 13.87 13.46
N LYS A 84 -3.28 13.37 14.34
CA LYS A 84 -3.66 12.40 15.38
C LYS A 84 -4.64 12.99 16.40
N GLU A 85 -4.44 14.23 16.81
CA GLU A 85 -5.33 14.93 17.77
C GLU A 85 -6.77 15.02 17.27
N VAL A 86 -6.98 14.98 15.95
CA VAL A 86 -8.29 15.02 15.30
C VAL A 86 -8.73 13.67 14.74
N GLY A 87 -8.20 12.57 15.28
CA GLY A 87 -8.70 11.22 15.04
C GLY A 87 -7.96 10.40 13.99
N LEU A 88 -6.81 10.85 13.43
CA LEU A 88 -5.97 9.98 12.60
C LEU A 88 -5.44 8.83 13.44
N ILE A 89 -5.72 7.59 13.01
CA ILE A 89 -5.23 6.38 13.70
C ILE A 89 -4.21 5.60 12.88
N ARG A 90 -4.25 5.71 11.56
CA ARG A 90 -3.38 4.96 10.67
C ARG A 90 -2.95 5.79 9.45
N LEU A 91 -1.69 5.63 9.06
CA LEU A 91 -1.15 6.27 7.87
C LEU A 91 -0.45 5.24 6.97
N SER A 92 -0.76 5.30 5.68
CA SER A 92 -0.20 4.41 4.66
C SER A 92 0.85 5.12 3.82
N PHE A 93 1.97 4.44 3.56
CA PHE A 93 3.09 4.98 2.77
C PHE A 93 3.37 4.12 1.55
N GLY A 94 3.51 4.76 0.39
CA GLY A 94 4.08 4.12 -0.78
C GLY A 94 5.60 4.02 -0.62
N ILE A 95 6.11 2.80 -0.53
CA ILE A 95 7.55 2.49 -0.48
C ILE A 95 8.08 2.30 -1.89
N GLU A 96 7.32 1.57 -2.67
CA GLU A 96 7.52 1.09 -4.03
C GLU A 96 8.71 0.13 -4.14
N SER A 97 9.95 0.53 -3.80
CA SER A 97 11.13 -0.32 -3.84
C SER A 97 12.05 -0.09 -2.63
N GLY A 98 12.80 -1.09 -2.26
CA GLY A 98 13.92 -1.02 -1.32
C GLY A 98 15.28 -0.86 -1.99
N ASP A 99 15.27 -0.61 -3.29
CA ASP A 99 16.46 -0.39 -4.10
C ASP A 99 16.54 1.08 -4.53
N PRO A 100 17.65 1.80 -4.23
CA PRO A 100 17.79 3.22 -4.58
C PRO A 100 17.73 3.50 -6.08
N GLU A 101 18.31 2.62 -6.91
CA GLU A 101 18.33 2.81 -8.36
C GLU A 101 16.94 2.60 -8.96
N ILE A 102 16.18 1.63 -8.45
CA ILE A 102 14.79 1.43 -8.85
C ILE A 102 13.94 2.64 -8.42
N LEU A 103 14.09 3.13 -7.18
CA LEU A 103 13.37 4.34 -6.72
C LEU A 103 13.65 5.56 -7.62
N LYS A 104 14.90 5.72 -8.04
CA LYS A 104 15.30 6.77 -8.97
C LYS A 104 14.68 6.59 -10.35
N SER A 105 14.73 5.37 -10.90
CA SER A 105 14.21 5.07 -12.24
C SER A 105 12.70 5.29 -12.36
N ILE A 106 11.93 4.97 -11.31
CA ILE A 106 10.49 5.19 -11.26
C ILE A 106 10.11 6.62 -10.83
N LYS A 107 11.10 7.48 -10.63
CA LYS A 107 10.89 8.89 -10.24
C LYS A 107 10.08 9.03 -8.95
N LYS A 108 10.36 8.18 -7.94
CA LYS A 108 9.57 8.16 -6.69
C LYS A 108 9.69 9.46 -5.88
N GLY A 109 10.80 10.18 -5.99
CA GLY A 109 11.02 11.41 -5.24
C GLY A 109 11.27 11.22 -3.73
N ALA A 110 11.37 9.97 -3.24
CA ALA A 110 11.74 9.62 -1.88
C ALA A 110 12.96 8.70 -1.87
N THR A 111 13.83 8.89 -0.89
CA THR A 111 14.96 8.00 -0.61
C THR A 111 14.59 6.96 0.44
N LEU A 112 15.39 5.91 0.59
CA LEU A 112 15.24 4.93 1.67
C LEU A 112 15.28 5.59 3.06
N ASN A 113 16.06 6.65 3.23
CA ASN A 113 16.11 7.41 4.47
C ASN A 113 14.83 8.21 4.73
N HIS A 114 14.24 8.83 3.72
CA HIS A 114 12.91 9.47 3.84
C HIS A 114 11.87 8.44 4.29
N ILE A 115 11.87 7.25 3.70
CA ILE A 115 10.93 6.18 4.05
C ILE A 115 11.14 5.76 5.52
N LYS A 116 12.36 5.41 5.93
CA LYS A 116 12.65 5.03 7.33
C LYS A 116 12.24 6.11 8.33
N ASN A 117 12.55 7.37 8.01
CA ASN A 117 12.22 8.50 8.88
C ASN A 117 10.69 8.69 9.02
N ALA A 118 9.92 8.57 7.92
CA ALA A 118 8.47 8.68 7.96
C ALA A 118 7.84 7.62 8.89
N TYR A 119 8.28 6.37 8.83
CA TYR A 119 7.82 5.32 9.74
C TYR A 119 8.21 5.60 11.19
N ARG A 120 9.44 6.06 11.42
CA ARG A 120 9.92 6.43 12.76
C ARG A 120 9.09 7.57 13.37
N ILE A 121 8.79 8.62 12.60
CA ILE A 121 7.95 9.74 13.04
C ILE A 121 6.53 9.24 13.34
N ALA A 122 5.91 8.50 12.44
CA ALA A 122 4.56 7.97 12.63
C ALA A 122 4.48 7.11 13.91
N ARG A 123 5.49 6.26 14.17
CA ARG A 123 5.57 5.50 15.42
C ARG A 123 5.73 6.39 16.65
N LYS A 124 6.61 7.39 16.59
CA LYS A 124 6.83 8.35 17.70
C LYS A 124 5.52 9.03 18.09
N VAL A 125 4.74 9.44 17.10
CA VAL A 125 3.40 10.03 17.27
C VAL A 125 2.38 8.99 17.75
N GLY A 126 2.66 7.68 17.63
CA GLY A 126 1.77 6.59 18.05
C GLY A 126 0.68 6.26 17.02
N LEU A 127 0.96 6.45 15.75
CA LEU A 127 0.10 6.03 14.65
C LEU A 127 0.39 4.58 14.24
N GLU A 128 -0.64 3.86 13.83
CA GLU A 128 -0.44 2.64 13.05
C GLU A 128 0.06 2.97 11.65
N THR A 129 0.89 2.09 11.09
CA THR A 129 1.44 2.33 9.76
C THR A 129 1.23 1.13 8.83
N ARG A 130 1.04 1.46 7.56
CA ARG A 130 0.92 0.51 6.48
C ARG A 130 1.90 0.87 5.36
N GLY A 131 2.49 -0.13 4.72
CA GLY A 131 3.37 0.06 3.58
C GLY A 131 2.80 -0.56 2.31
N SER A 132 3.15 0.03 1.17
CA SER A 132 2.92 -0.57 -0.15
C SER A 132 4.25 -0.60 -0.90
N ALA A 133 4.65 -1.78 -1.38
CA ALA A 133 5.82 -1.96 -2.21
C ALA A 133 5.45 -2.75 -3.48
N ILE A 134 6.24 -2.56 -4.52
CA ILE A 134 6.01 -3.17 -5.82
C ILE A 134 7.33 -3.83 -6.26
N ILE A 135 7.25 -5.02 -6.83
CA ILE A 135 8.34 -5.70 -7.53
C ILE A 135 7.98 -5.89 -8.99
N GLY A 136 8.98 -6.02 -9.86
CA GLY A 136 8.76 -6.11 -11.31
C GLY A 136 8.80 -4.74 -12.01
N HIS A 137 9.51 -3.76 -11.45
CA HIS A 137 9.76 -2.47 -12.11
C HIS A 137 10.71 -2.63 -13.32
N PRO A 138 10.70 -1.71 -14.30
CA PRO A 138 11.72 -1.64 -15.32
C PRO A 138 13.12 -1.63 -14.70
N ASN A 139 14.07 -2.34 -15.33
CA ASN A 139 15.45 -2.55 -14.86
C ASN A 139 15.59 -3.39 -13.58
N GLU A 140 14.49 -3.90 -13.00
CA GLU A 140 14.59 -4.72 -11.81
C GLU A 140 15.24 -6.07 -12.13
N THR A 141 16.10 -6.52 -11.22
CA THR A 141 16.76 -7.81 -11.26
C THR A 141 16.37 -8.62 -10.01
N LYS A 142 16.68 -9.90 -9.99
CA LYS A 142 16.48 -10.72 -8.80
C LYS A 142 17.19 -10.13 -7.57
N ALA A 143 18.38 -9.54 -7.76
CA ALA A 143 19.14 -8.92 -6.68
C ALA A 143 18.44 -7.66 -6.12
N SER A 144 17.92 -6.77 -6.98
CA SER A 144 17.21 -5.56 -6.55
C SER A 144 15.86 -5.90 -5.89
N ALA A 145 15.14 -6.89 -6.42
CA ALA A 145 13.93 -7.40 -5.79
C ALA A 145 14.21 -7.92 -4.37
N TRP A 146 15.29 -8.71 -4.17
CA TRP A 146 15.72 -9.15 -2.85
C TRP A 146 16.12 -8.00 -1.92
N ARG A 147 16.74 -6.92 -2.43
CA ARG A 147 17.00 -5.70 -1.64
C ARG A 147 15.67 -5.10 -1.14
N THR A 148 14.65 -5.06 -2.00
CA THR A 148 13.31 -4.60 -1.62
C THR A 148 12.70 -5.47 -0.52
N LEU A 149 12.75 -6.80 -0.63
CA LEU A 149 12.24 -7.71 0.39
C LEU A 149 12.95 -7.53 1.75
N LYS A 150 14.29 -7.43 1.72
CA LYS A 150 15.09 -7.17 2.94
C LYS A 150 14.76 -5.81 3.54
N PHE A 151 14.61 -4.78 2.72
CA PHE A 151 14.28 -3.44 3.17
C PHE A 151 12.93 -3.38 3.86
N ILE A 152 11.86 -3.89 3.24
CA ILE A 152 10.52 -3.89 3.85
C ILE A 152 10.50 -4.69 5.17
N ARG A 153 11.21 -5.82 5.23
CA ARG A 153 11.35 -6.58 6.47
C ARG A 153 12.03 -5.77 7.57
N SER A 154 13.01 -4.93 7.22
CA SER A 154 13.77 -4.10 8.17
C SER A 154 12.98 -2.94 8.77
N LEU A 155 11.86 -2.54 8.18
CA LEU A 155 11.01 -1.45 8.65
C LEU A 155 10.21 -1.87 9.90
N LYS A 156 10.87 -1.88 11.06
CA LYS A 156 10.29 -2.36 12.33
C LYS A 156 8.99 -1.65 12.71
N ASP A 157 8.86 -0.40 12.32
CA ASP A 157 7.73 0.46 12.62
C ASP A 157 6.55 0.31 11.65
N CYS A 158 6.66 -0.54 10.63
CA CYS A 158 5.59 -0.89 9.71
C CYS A 158 4.85 -2.13 10.20
N GLN A 159 3.54 -2.00 10.48
CA GLN A 159 2.72 -3.09 10.98
C GLN A 159 2.08 -3.92 9.85
N GLN A 160 1.77 -3.30 8.72
CA GLN A 160 1.12 -3.97 7.59
C GLN A 160 1.82 -3.66 6.29
N MET A 161 1.86 -4.63 5.39
CA MET A 161 2.51 -4.50 4.09
C MET A 161 1.64 -5.05 2.97
N PHE A 162 1.49 -4.27 1.93
CA PHE A 162 1.06 -4.73 0.62
C PHE A 162 2.28 -4.86 -0.27
N LEU A 163 2.57 -6.05 -0.73
CA LEU A 163 3.62 -6.30 -1.71
C LEU A 163 2.94 -6.73 -3.01
N ASN A 164 3.04 -5.91 -4.02
CA ASN A 164 2.38 -6.11 -5.31
C ASN A 164 3.41 -6.44 -6.40
N VAL A 165 2.96 -7.07 -7.48
CA VAL A 165 3.71 -7.14 -8.72
C VAL A 165 3.26 -5.98 -9.61
N ALA A 166 4.21 -5.37 -10.33
CA ALA A 166 3.94 -4.28 -11.25
C ALA A 166 2.90 -4.70 -12.29
N THR A 167 1.85 -3.89 -12.41
CA THR A 167 0.78 -4.10 -13.38
C THR A 167 0.77 -2.91 -14.35
N PRO A 168 1.12 -3.12 -15.62
CA PRO A 168 1.26 -2.05 -16.59
C PRO A 168 -0.12 -1.62 -17.12
N TYR A 169 -0.71 -0.60 -16.53
CA TYR A 169 -1.96 -0.04 -17.03
C TYR A 169 -1.74 0.85 -18.25
N PRO A 170 -2.62 0.76 -19.27
CA PRO A 170 -2.54 1.58 -20.47
C PRO A 170 -2.41 3.08 -20.17
N GLY A 171 -1.64 3.80 -20.99
CA GLY A 171 -1.36 5.22 -20.84
C GLY A 171 -0.32 5.57 -19.77
N THR A 172 0.34 4.57 -19.20
CA THR A 172 1.45 4.78 -18.24
C THR A 172 2.81 4.51 -18.88
N GLU A 173 3.85 5.22 -18.43
CA GLU A 173 5.25 4.92 -18.82
C GLU A 173 5.60 3.44 -18.57
N LEU A 174 4.95 2.80 -17.58
CA LEU A 174 5.15 1.38 -17.26
C LEU A 174 4.57 0.46 -18.35
N TYR A 175 3.41 0.82 -18.89
CA TYR A 175 2.80 0.10 -20.01
C TYR A 175 3.66 0.21 -21.27
N ASP A 176 4.10 1.43 -21.59
CA ASP A 176 4.96 1.68 -22.73
C ASP A 176 6.29 0.90 -22.61
N ALA A 177 6.87 0.85 -21.41
CA ALA A 177 8.06 0.05 -21.13
C ALA A 177 7.81 -1.45 -21.35
N ALA A 178 6.67 -1.97 -20.92
CA ALA A 178 6.34 -3.39 -21.07
C ALA A 178 6.05 -3.78 -22.53
N VAL A 179 5.42 -2.90 -23.30
CA VAL A 179 5.13 -3.12 -24.73
C VAL A 179 6.40 -3.00 -25.58
N ASN A 180 7.24 -1.99 -25.31
CA ASN A 180 8.43 -1.69 -26.10
C ASN A 180 9.70 -2.46 -25.64
N GLY A 181 9.62 -3.28 -24.59
CA GLY A 181 10.76 -4.02 -24.06
C GLY A 181 11.75 -3.17 -23.26
N THR A 182 11.40 -1.92 -22.91
CA THR A 182 12.29 -1.00 -22.21
C THR A 182 12.55 -1.47 -20.78
N GLY A 183 13.81 -1.38 -20.34
CA GLY A 183 14.21 -1.81 -19.01
C GLY A 183 14.05 -3.31 -18.77
N GLY A 184 14.11 -4.11 -19.85
CA GLY A 184 13.98 -5.56 -19.82
C GLY A 184 12.56 -6.06 -19.52
N MET A 185 11.57 -5.18 -19.50
CA MET A 185 10.16 -5.58 -19.34
C MET A 185 9.60 -6.20 -20.62
N ARG A 186 8.66 -7.13 -20.44
CA ARG A 186 7.87 -7.68 -21.54
C ARG A 186 6.43 -7.87 -21.06
N LEU A 187 5.49 -7.38 -21.87
CA LEU A 187 4.07 -7.64 -21.69
C LEU A 187 3.76 -9.05 -22.20
N LEU A 188 3.16 -9.88 -21.36
CA LEU A 188 2.86 -11.28 -21.70
C LEU A 188 1.38 -11.52 -21.94
N LYS A 189 0.52 -10.65 -21.42
CA LYS A 189 -0.94 -10.75 -21.51
C LYS A 189 -1.52 -9.40 -21.86
N THR A 190 -2.46 -9.38 -22.78
CA THR A 190 -3.14 -8.16 -23.26
C THR A 190 -4.60 -8.09 -22.83
N ASP A 191 -5.14 -9.17 -22.27
CA ASP A 191 -6.48 -9.16 -21.70
C ASP A 191 -6.48 -8.46 -20.35
N TYR A 192 -7.13 -7.31 -20.26
CA TYR A 192 -7.22 -6.50 -19.05
C TYR A 192 -7.98 -7.18 -17.91
N SER A 193 -8.81 -8.21 -18.19
CA SER A 193 -9.46 -8.98 -17.13
C SER A 193 -8.47 -9.75 -16.26
N GLU A 194 -7.25 -9.98 -16.76
CA GLU A 194 -6.15 -10.62 -16.04
C GLU A 194 -5.28 -9.66 -15.22
N TYR A 195 -5.48 -8.33 -15.34
CA TYR A 195 -4.70 -7.31 -14.61
C TYR A 195 -5.15 -7.20 -13.16
N LYS A 196 -5.03 -8.28 -12.42
CA LYS A 196 -5.47 -8.39 -11.03
C LYS A 196 -4.30 -8.14 -10.07
N ARG A 197 -4.56 -7.39 -9.00
CA ARG A 197 -3.56 -7.05 -7.97
C ARG A 197 -2.87 -8.28 -7.37
N TYR A 198 -3.60 -9.37 -7.17
CA TYR A 198 -3.11 -10.63 -6.60
C TYR A 198 -3.26 -11.80 -7.57
N GLY A 199 -3.47 -11.52 -8.84
CA GLY A 199 -3.51 -12.50 -9.92
C GLY A 199 -2.11 -13.00 -10.30
N ASP A 200 -2.06 -13.70 -11.42
CA ASP A 200 -0.78 -14.05 -12.03
C ASP A 200 -0.17 -12.82 -12.69
N PRO A 201 1.15 -12.63 -12.58
CA PRO A 201 1.80 -11.51 -13.22
C PRO A 201 1.62 -11.53 -14.74
N VAL A 202 1.26 -10.39 -15.29
CA VAL A 202 1.06 -10.20 -16.76
C VAL A 202 2.33 -9.76 -17.47
N ILE A 203 3.46 -9.71 -16.73
CA ILE A 203 4.75 -9.25 -17.22
C ILE A 203 5.87 -10.22 -16.85
N SER A 204 6.99 -10.13 -17.57
CA SER A 204 8.31 -10.53 -17.10
C SER A 204 9.25 -9.33 -17.14
N VAL A 205 10.35 -9.37 -16.39
CA VAL A 205 11.38 -8.32 -16.41
C VAL A 205 12.76 -8.92 -16.21
N ASN A 206 13.66 -8.68 -17.13
CA ASN A 206 15.01 -9.25 -17.15
C ASN A 206 15.00 -10.78 -16.90
N ASP A 207 15.66 -11.22 -15.81
CA ASP A 207 15.76 -12.62 -15.37
C ASP A 207 14.58 -13.08 -14.47
N LEU A 208 13.57 -12.24 -14.31
CA LEU A 208 12.38 -12.52 -13.49
C LEU A 208 11.19 -12.96 -14.36
N SER A 209 10.91 -14.23 -14.36
CA SER A 209 9.69 -14.78 -14.96
C SER A 209 8.44 -14.42 -14.11
N PRO A 210 7.22 -14.57 -14.64
CA PRO A 210 5.99 -14.42 -13.84
C PRO A 210 5.98 -15.30 -12.58
N ARG A 211 6.52 -16.52 -12.70
CA ARG A 211 6.64 -17.44 -11.55
C ARG A 211 7.62 -16.91 -10.51
N ASP A 212 8.74 -16.31 -10.93
CA ASP A 212 9.73 -15.73 -10.01
C ASP A 212 9.14 -14.53 -9.29
N LEU A 213 8.45 -13.64 -10.01
CA LEU A 213 7.75 -12.48 -9.42
C LEU A 213 6.72 -12.92 -8.38
N LYS A 214 5.91 -13.94 -8.71
CA LYS A 214 4.92 -14.50 -7.78
C LYS A 214 5.57 -15.12 -6.54
N LYS A 215 6.65 -15.90 -6.73
CA LYS A 215 7.43 -16.48 -5.61
C LYS A 215 8.02 -15.39 -4.72
N LEU A 216 8.64 -14.36 -5.31
CA LEU A 216 9.22 -13.24 -4.55
C LEU A 216 8.15 -12.46 -3.78
N GLN A 217 6.98 -12.22 -4.38
CA GLN A 217 5.84 -11.62 -3.69
C GLN A 217 5.47 -12.41 -2.43
N MET A 218 5.30 -13.71 -2.57
CA MET A 218 4.94 -14.58 -1.46
C MET A 218 6.04 -14.64 -0.39
N ILE A 219 7.30 -14.87 -0.80
CA ILE A 219 8.44 -14.91 0.12
C ILE A 219 8.54 -13.58 0.88
N GLY A 220 8.38 -12.45 0.19
CA GLY A 220 8.42 -11.12 0.80
C GLY A 220 7.33 -10.93 1.87
N LEU A 221 6.10 -11.36 1.60
CA LEU A 221 5.02 -11.31 2.58
C LEU A 221 5.29 -12.24 3.78
N ILE A 222 5.76 -13.46 3.54
CA ILE A 222 6.15 -14.39 4.62
C ILE A 222 7.26 -13.77 5.46
N MET A 223 8.35 -13.29 4.83
CA MET A 223 9.47 -12.65 5.52
C MET A 223 9.04 -11.44 6.36
N PHE A 224 8.06 -10.68 5.88
CA PHE A 224 7.53 -9.52 6.59
C PHE A 224 6.68 -9.93 7.79
N TYR A 225 5.65 -10.76 7.58
CA TYR A 225 4.65 -11.09 8.61
C TYR A 225 5.14 -12.12 9.63
N MET A 226 6.09 -12.99 9.27
CA MET A 226 6.65 -13.98 10.19
C MET A 226 7.72 -13.43 11.12
N THR A 227 7.96 -12.11 11.16
CA THR A 227 8.74 -11.52 12.24
C THR A 227 7.95 -11.60 13.55
N PRO A 228 8.57 -11.98 14.70
CA PRO A 228 7.83 -12.23 15.97
C PRO A 228 6.88 -11.08 16.34
N TYR A 229 7.36 -9.84 16.30
CA TYR A 229 6.55 -8.68 16.63
C TYR A 229 5.28 -8.55 15.75
N ARG A 230 5.42 -8.67 14.41
CA ARG A 230 4.27 -8.51 13.49
C ARG A 230 3.33 -9.69 13.55
N PHE A 231 3.87 -10.90 13.75
CA PHE A 231 3.07 -12.09 13.96
C PHE A 231 2.14 -11.91 15.15
N TRP A 232 2.68 -11.58 16.33
CA TRP A 232 1.90 -11.33 17.54
C TRP A 232 0.97 -10.12 17.40
N TYR A 233 1.43 -9.02 16.80
CA TYR A 233 0.61 -7.83 16.58
C TYR A 233 -0.63 -8.12 15.73
N ASN A 234 -0.50 -8.85 14.63
CA ASN A 234 -1.62 -9.15 13.74
C ASN A 234 -2.57 -10.20 14.29
N ILE A 235 -2.10 -11.10 15.16
CA ILE A 235 -2.95 -12.12 15.81
C ILE A 235 -3.72 -11.54 16.98
N PHE A 236 -3.05 -10.85 17.92
CA PHE A 236 -3.63 -10.54 19.21
C PHE A 236 -4.20 -9.11 19.33
N ARG A 237 -3.66 -8.16 18.60
CA ARG A 237 -4.08 -6.76 18.76
C ARG A 237 -5.20 -6.33 17.82
N ARG A 238 -5.43 -7.05 16.75
CA ARG A 238 -6.40 -6.70 15.70
C ARG A 238 -7.66 -7.53 15.66
N SER A 239 -7.69 -8.61 16.37
CA SER A 239 -8.82 -9.55 16.30
C SER A 239 -9.11 -10.16 17.65
N THR A 240 -10.36 -10.53 17.89
CA THR A 240 -10.66 -11.50 18.93
C THR A 240 -9.80 -12.75 18.71
N LEU A 241 -9.44 -13.47 19.77
CA LEU A 241 -8.57 -14.66 19.66
C LEU A 241 -9.07 -15.65 18.57
N LYS A 242 -10.41 -15.80 18.44
CA LYS A 242 -11.05 -16.63 17.40
C LYS A 242 -10.75 -16.12 15.98
N ALA A 243 -10.88 -14.83 15.73
CA ALA A 243 -10.60 -14.24 14.42
C ALA A 243 -9.09 -14.26 14.10
N GLY A 244 -8.22 -14.13 15.11
CA GLY A 244 -6.77 -14.28 14.94
C GLY A 244 -6.38 -15.68 14.49
N VAL A 245 -6.94 -16.72 15.10
CA VAL A 245 -6.71 -18.13 14.70
C VAL A 245 -7.21 -18.39 13.26
N VAL A 246 -8.40 -17.89 12.92
CA VAL A 246 -8.96 -18.02 11.56
C VAL A 246 -8.08 -17.33 10.53
N ASN A 247 -7.54 -16.14 10.83
CA ASN A 247 -6.64 -15.42 9.93
C ASN A 247 -5.31 -16.16 9.74
N VAL A 248 -4.73 -16.75 10.78
CA VAL A 248 -3.52 -17.58 10.67
C VAL A 248 -3.78 -18.82 9.85
N TYR A 249 -4.90 -19.51 10.08
CA TYR A 249 -5.30 -20.68 9.32
C TYR A 249 -5.54 -20.34 7.84
N ALA A 250 -6.29 -19.27 7.55
CA ALA A 250 -6.53 -18.79 6.18
C ALA A 250 -5.23 -18.37 5.48
N PHE A 251 -4.31 -17.72 6.20
CA PHE A 251 -2.98 -17.37 5.70
C PHE A 251 -2.13 -18.62 5.42
N GLY A 252 -2.13 -19.59 6.33
CA GLY A 252 -1.46 -20.88 6.15
C GLY A 252 -1.98 -21.65 4.94
N ILE A 253 -3.30 -21.74 4.79
CA ILE A 253 -3.94 -22.37 3.61
C ILE A 253 -3.59 -21.61 2.32
N SER A 254 -3.58 -20.28 2.34
CA SER A 254 -3.21 -19.47 1.18
C SER A 254 -1.76 -19.73 0.76
N ILE A 255 -0.84 -19.84 1.72
CA ILE A 255 0.55 -20.22 1.48
C ILE A 255 0.61 -21.62 0.87
N LEU A 256 -0.03 -22.61 1.49
CA LEU A 256 -0.04 -23.99 1.01
C LEU A 256 -0.64 -24.09 -0.40
N ARG A 257 -1.79 -23.46 -0.64
CA ARG A 257 -2.39 -23.42 -1.98
C ARG A 257 -1.46 -22.81 -3.03
N THR A 258 -0.75 -21.73 -2.68
CA THR A 258 0.19 -21.11 -3.60
C THR A 258 1.41 -22.00 -3.87
N PHE A 259 1.88 -22.80 -2.91
CA PHE A 259 2.95 -23.77 -3.13
C PHE A 259 2.49 -25.01 -3.90
N PHE A 260 1.32 -25.54 -3.61
CA PHE A 260 0.85 -26.82 -4.20
C PHE A 260 0.04 -26.66 -5.49
N HIS A 261 -0.57 -25.49 -5.77
CA HIS A 261 -1.26 -25.25 -7.05
C HIS A 261 -0.32 -24.86 -8.20
N PHE A 262 0.97 -24.67 -7.93
CA PHE A 262 1.98 -24.47 -8.98
C PHE A 262 2.28 -25.73 -9.80
N GLU A 263 1.84 -26.91 -9.37
CA GLU A 263 2.08 -28.18 -10.10
C GLU A 263 0.97 -28.62 -11.05
N LYS A 264 -0.22 -28.03 -10.95
CA LYS A 264 -1.33 -28.34 -11.86
C LYS A 264 -1.78 -27.08 -12.56
N GLY A 265 -1.40 -26.95 -13.84
CA GLY A 265 -2.03 -26.00 -14.76
C GLY A 265 -3.50 -26.32 -14.89
N ASP A 266 -4.33 -25.74 -14.05
CA ASP A 266 -5.77 -25.90 -14.15
C ASP A 266 -6.43 -24.58 -14.49
N ARG A 267 -7.11 -24.62 -15.64
CA ARG A 267 -8.05 -23.61 -16.11
C ARG A 267 -9.38 -23.87 -15.39
N SER A 268 -9.55 -23.40 -14.19
CA SER A 268 -10.93 -23.23 -13.70
C SER A 268 -11.00 -22.44 -12.38
N ARG A 269 -11.76 -21.36 -12.47
CA ARG A 269 -12.69 -20.80 -11.47
C ARG A 269 -12.18 -19.91 -10.37
N ASP A 270 -12.61 -18.69 -10.55
CA ASP A 270 -13.17 -17.73 -9.58
C ASP A 270 -13.65 -18.36 -8.27
N ASN A 271 -12.80 -18.28 -7.25
CA ASN A 271 -13.24 -18.27 -5.86
C ASN A 271 -12.13 -17.60 -5.04
N VAL A 272 -12.11 -16.27 -5.12
CA VAL A 272 -11.40 -15.46 -4.13
C VAL A 272 -12.33 -15.41 -2.93
N PRO A 273 -11.91 -15.82 -1.72
CA PRO A 273 -12.70 -15.52 -0.54
C PRO A 273 -12.77 -14.00 -0.43
N HIS A 274 -13.97 -13.46 -0.58
CA HIS A 274 -14.24 -12.10 -0.16
C HIS A 274 -13.88 -12.02 1.33
N PHE A 275 -12.87 -11.23 1.65
CA PHE A 275 -12.70 -10.75 3.01
C PHE A 275 -13.90 -9.84 3.27
N SER A 276 -14.97 -10.43 3.77
CA SER A 276 -16.04 -9.67 4.39
C SER A 276 -15.38 -8.88 5.51
N GLY A 277 -15.31 -7.57 5.30
CA GLY A 277 -14.92 -6.65 6.35
C GLY A 277 -15.82 -6.92 7.53
N GLY A 278 -15.27 -7.53 8.57
CA GLY A 278 -15.95 -7.62 9.84
C GLY A 278 -16.25 -6.20 10.27
N THR A 279 -17.51 -5.93 10.48
CA THR A 279 -18.02 -4.74 11.15
C THR A 279 -17.23 -4.50 12.42
N PHE A 280 -16.78 -3.28 12.59
CA PHE A 280 -16.06 -2.72 13.73
C PHE A 280 -16.93 -2.60 14.97
#